data_65ec9fd9ced0bb73e5ed6cea190efed7
#
_entry.id   65ec9fd9ced0bb73e5ed6cea190efed7
#
_cell.length_a   1.000
_cell.length_b   1.000
_cell.length_c   1.000
_cell.angle_alpha   90.00
_cell.angle_beta   90.00
_cell.angle_gamma   90.00
#
_symmetry.space_group_name_H-M   'P 1'
#
loop_
_entity.id
_entity.type
_entity.pdbx_description
1 polymer ?
#
loop_
_entity_poly.entity_id
_entity_poly.type
_entity_poly.pdbx_seq_one_letter_code
_entity_poly.pdbx_strand_id
1 'polypeptide(L)'
;MQPLFIWVICIIAISVIVIAMVRTRLKNKSKELAEKLNHISAYSEKSNYEQAKERLSALKEGAFIDIPSDLNNGFYGRVISATQEKDFINHYKVHFQEAYSLLKKLKAFNITPSETISKFINDFGRINKLVKQHNDGVITFLLDTHRDFFDHCLKYPLDKQQRRSIVSEEDNCLVVSSAGSGKTSSIVGKVKYLTEIKGIAPERILLISYTNKAAAELTERMATNGLKGYTFHKLAIDIIGKTTGTKPSICDNTDSLFVDIYPKIRNYHPIHD
;
A
#
# COMPACT_ATOMS: atom_id res chain seq x y z
N MET A 1 -69.04 9.06 -59.83
CA MET A 1 -68.27 8.82 -58.57
C MET A 1 -66.84 8.26 -58.79
N GLN A 2 -66.39 8.00 -60.00
CA GLN A 2 -65.04 7.47 -60.27
C GLN A 2 -63.84 8.44 -60.19
N PRO A 3 -63.95 9.72 -60.58
CA PRO A 3 -62.77 10.57 -60.64
C PRO A 3 -62.20 10.97 -59.26
N LEU A 4 -63.03 11.06 -58.22
CA LEU A 4 -62.61 11.46 -56.90
C LEU A 4 -61.73 10.39 -56.21
N PHE A 5 -62.00 9.11 -56.44
CA PHE A 5 -61.28 7.97 -55.88
C PHE A 5 -59.87 7.85 -56.47
N ILE A 6 -59.68 8.14 -57.73
CA ILE A 6 -58.36 8.17 -58.40
C ILE A 6 -57.49 9.29 -57.82
N TRP A 7 -58.05 10.46 -57.59
CA TRP A 7 -57.32 11.57 -56.99
C TRP A 7 -56.84 11.29 -55.57
N VAL A 8 -57.66 10.63 -54.75
CA VAL A 8 -57.29 10.23 -53.38
C VAL A 8 -56.16 9.21 -53.42
N ILE A 9 -56.18 8.22 -54.30
CA ILE A 9 -55.10 7.21 -54.45
C ILE A 9 -53.80 7.92 -54.91
N CYS A 10 -53.86 8.85 -55.86
CA CYS A 10 -52.68 9.62 -56.31
C CYS A 10 -52.09 10.45 -55.19
N ILE A 11 -52.87 11.13 -54.36
CA ILE A 11 -52.40 11.91 -53.21
C ILE A 11 -51.74 10.99 -52.17
N ILE A 12 -52.31 9.84 -51.85
CA ILE A 12 -51.71 8.88 -50.95
C ILE A 12 -50.39 8.37 -51.50
N ALA A 13 -50.34 7.99 -52.78
CA ALA A 13 -49.12 7.51 -53.42
C ALA A 13 -47.98 8.56 -53.39
N ILE A 14 -48.33 9.81 -53.74
CA ILE A 14 -47.36 10.94 -53.67
C ILE A 14 -46.88 11.17 -52.23
N SER A 15 -47.77 11.10 -51.24
CA SER A 15 -47.42 11.26 -49.84
C SER A 15 -46.46 10.15 -49.35
N VAL A 16 -46.70 8.91 -49.76
CA VAL A 16 -45.81 7.78 -49.44
C VAL A 16 -44.43 7.96 -50.07
N ILE A 17 -44.37 8.42 -51.35
CA ILE A 17 -43.11 8.67 -52.04
C ILE A 17 -42.34 9.83 -51.35
N VAL A 18 -43.02 10.89 -50.99
CA VAL A 18 -42.40 12.06 -50.29
C VAL A 18 -41.88 11.60 -48.92
N ILE A 19 -42.65 10.82 -48.16
CA ILE A 19 -42.21 10.29 -46.85
C ILE A 19 -40.98 9.39 -47.01
N ALA A 20 -40.97 8.53 -48.05
CA ALA A 20 -39.82 7.67 -48.33
C ALA A 20 -38.58 8.48 -48.72
N MET A 21 -38.72 9.51 -49.54
CA MET A 21 -37.62 10.44 -49.91
C MET A 21 -37.08 11.20 -48.69
N VAL A 22 -37.93 11.71 -47.81
CA VAL A 22 -37.57 12.41 -46.61
C VAL A 22 -36.83 11.49 -45.66
N ARG A 23 -37.33 10.25 -45.44
CA ARG A 23 -36.66 9.22 -44.62
C ARG A 23 -35.29 8.87 -45.16
N THR A 24 -35.14 8.70 -46.48
CA THR A 24 -33.85 8.41 -47.12
C THR A 24 -32.86 9.57 -46.94
N ARG A 25 -33.32 10.80 -47.13
CA ARG A 25 -32.49 12.01 -46.90
C ARG A 25 -32.05 12.17 -45.44
N LEU A 26 -32.95 11.93 -44.48
CA LEU A 26 -32.62 11.97 -43.05
C LEU A 26 -31.64 10.86 -42.68
N LYS A 27 -31.79 9.66 -43.20
CA LYS A 27 -30.85 8.54 -42.97
C LYS A 27 -29.46 8.83 -43.52
N ASN A 28 -29.37 9.40 -44.74
CA ASN A 28 -28.09 9.79 -45.35
C ASN A 28 -27.40 10.92 -44.57
N LYS A 29 -28.18 11.94 -44.14
CA LYS A 29 -27.66 13.05 -43.33
C LYS A 29 -27.19 12.59 -41.92
N SER A 30 -27.88 11.63 -41.31
CA SER A 30 -27.45 11.07 -40.03
C SER A 30 -26.17 10.25 -40.18
N LYS A 31 -25.99 9.52 -41.29
CA LYS A 31 -24.77 8.78 -41.60
C LYS A 31 -23.57 9.72 -41.81
N GLU A 32 -23.76 10.78 -42.58
CA GLU A 32 -22.73 11.83 -42.80
C GLU A 32 -22.33 12.52 -41.49
N LEU A 33 -23.30 12.83 -40.63
CA LEU A 33 -23.03 13.40 -39.29
C LEU A 33 -22.27 12.42 -38.39
N ALA A 34 -22.63 11.13 -38.41
CA ALA A 34 -21.92 10.13 -37.67
C ALA A 34 -20.46 9.95 -38.13
N GLU A 35 -20.21 10.00 -39.44
CA GLU A 35 -18.85 9.97 -40.00
C GLU A 35 -18.02 11.21 -39.60
N LYS A 36 -18.64 12.42 -39.64
CA LYS A 36 -17.99 13.68 -39.18
C LYS A 36 -17.68 13.64 -37.69
N LEU A 37 -18.60 13.17 -36.85
CA LEU A 37 -18.40 13.01 -35.41
C LEU A 37 -17.25 12.01 -35.10
N ASN A 38 -17.20 10.88 -35.83
CA ASN A 38 -16.11 9.93 -35.69
C ASN A 38 -14.76 10.53 -36.09
N HIS A 39 -14.72 11.35 -37.13
CA HIS A 39 -13.51 12.04 -37.59
C HIS A 39 -13.01 13.09 -36.58
N ILE A 40 -13.92 13.87 -35.98
CA ILE A 40 -13.61 14.86 -34.93
C ILE A 40 -13.14 14.14 -33.65
N SER A 41 -13.80 13.06 -33.27
CA SER A 41 -13.41 12.24 -32.14
C SER A 41 -12.00 11.66 -32.33
N ALA A 42 -11.72 11.08 -33.50
CA ALA A 42 -10.41 10.53 -33.84
C ALA A 42 -9.29 11.59 -33.81
N TYR A 43 -9.58 12.81 -34.29
CA TYR A 43 -8.62 13.94 -34.28
C TYR A 43 -8.35 14.41 -32.85
N SER A 44 -9.39 14.57 -32.04
CA SER A 44 -9.27 14.93 -30.62
C SER A 44 -8.49 13.87 -29.81
N GLU A 45 -8.73 12.61 -30.08
CA GLU A 45 -8.04 11.50 -29.43
C GLU A 45 -6.57 11.39 -29.84
N LYS A 46 -6.24 11.68 -31.13
CA LYS A 46 -4.85 11.73 -31.61
C LYS A 46 -4.09 12.89 -30.95
N SER A 47 -4.72 14.07 -30.81
CA SER A 47 -4.13 15.22 -30.10
C SER A 47 -3.87 14.91 -28.62
N ASN A 48 -4.82 14.28 -27.93
CA ASN A 48 -4.67 13.84 -26.54
C ASN A 48 -3.59 12.76 -26.39
N TYR A 49 -3.42 11.91 -27.41
CA TYR A 49 -2.34 10.91 -27.44
C TYR A 49 -0.96 11.55 -27.49
N GLU A 50 -0.73 12.50 -28.42
CA GLU A 50 0.58 13.17 -28.54
C GLU A 50 0.91 13.95 -27.25
N GLN A 51 -0.06 14.62 -26.64
CA GLN A 51 0.13 15.29 -25.36
C GLN A 51 0.47 14.32 -24.22
N ALA A 52 -0.21 13.16 -24.15
CA ALA A 52 0.08 12.16 -23.14
C ALA A 52 1.46 11.51 -23.37
N LYS A 53 1.85 11.30 -24.63
CA LYS A 53 3.17 10.81 -25.02
C LYS A 53 4.29 11.77 -24.63
N GLU A 54 4.06 13.07 -24.84
CA GLU A 54 4.99 14.14 -24.46
C GLU A 54 5.16 14.20 -22.93
N ARG A 55 4.06 14.14 -22.17
CA ARG A 55 4.09 14.05 -20.69
C ARG A 55 4.83 12.81 -20.20
N LEU A 56 4.57 11.65 -20.79
CA LEU A 56 5.29 10.41 -20.43
C LEU A 56 6.76 10.48 -20.81
N SER A 57 7.12 11.17 -21.90
CA SER A 57 8.53 11.39 -22.28
C SER A 57 9.23 12.35 -21.32
N ALA A 58 8.55 13.41 -20.87
CA ALA A 58 9.07 14.33 -19.87
C ALA A 58 9.30 13.63 -18.50
N LEU A 59 8.40 12.71 -18.13
CA LEU A 59 8.59 11.85 -16.94
C LEU A 59 9.78 10.90 -17.07
N LYS A 60 10.10 10.44 -18.29
CA LYS A 60 11.23 9.56 -18.59
C LYS A 60 12.58 10.23 -18.36
N GLU A 61 12.70 11.54 -18.61
CA GLU A 61 13.90 12.32 -18.32
C GLU A 61 14.16 12.46 -16.81
N GLY A 62 13.14 12.25 -15.96
CA GLY A 62 13.21 12.27 -14.50
C GLY A 62 13.38 10.90 -13.82
N ALA A 63 13.76 9.82 -14.51
CA ALA A 63 14.01 8.46 -13.96
C ALA A 63 12.77 7.68 -13.46
N PHE A 64 11.53 8.12 -13.71
CA PHE A 64 10.34 7.61 -13.02
C PHE A 64 9.55 6.49 -13.73
N ILE A 65 10.02 5.96 -14.85
CA ILE A 65 9.28 4.95 -15.63
C ILE A 65 9.87 3.54 -15.48
N ASP A 66 11.06 3.40 -14.95
CA ASP A 66 11.68 2.08 -14.69
C ASP A 66 11.48 1.66 -13.23
N ILE A 67 10.27 1.15 -12.93
CA ILE A 67 9.90 0.68 -11.58
C ILE A 67 10.95 -0.27 -10.98
N PRO A 68 11.49 -1.29 -11.70
CA PRO A 68 12.55 -2.13 -11.15
C PRO A 68 13.83 -1.39 -10.77
N SER A 69 14.27 -0.43 -11.59
CA SER A 69 15.46 0.39 -11.29
C SER A 69 15.22 1.30 -10.09
N ASP A 70 14.08 1.96 -10.02
CA ASP A 70 13.74 2.85 -8.92
C ASP A 70 13.60 2.09 -7.60
N LEU A 71 13.03 0.89 -7.65
CA LEU A 71 12.93 0.00 -6.51
C LEU A 71 14.32 -0.40 -5.99
N ASN A 72 15.21 -0.79 -6.88
CA ASN A 72 16.58 -1.15 -6.51
C ASN A 72 17.39 0.05 -6.02
N ASN A 73 17.26 1.22 -6.64
CA ASN A 73 18.03 2.41 -6.26
C ASN A 73 17.50 3.05 -4.97
N GLY A 74 16.16 3.13 -4.82
CA GLY A 74 15.52 3.74 -3.66
C GLY A 74 15.66 2.91 -2.38
N PHE A 75 15.71 1.59 -2.52
CA PHE A 75 15.72 0.64 -1.39
C PHE A 75 16.92 -0.30 -1.38
N TYR A 76 18.04 0.12 -1.96
CA TYR A 76 19.24 -0.71 -2.04
C TYR A 76 19.65 -1.27 -0.67
N GLY A 77 19.73 -2.60 -0.57
CA GLY A 77 20.12 -3.30 0.67
C GLY A 77 19.14 -3.18 1.83
N ARG A 78 17.92 -2.67 1.62
CA ARG A 78 16.90 -2.51 2.66
C ARG A 78 15.60 -3.23 2.29
N VAL A 79 14.96 -3.82 3.28
CA VAL A 79 13.61 -4.38 3.16
C VAL A 79 12.60 -3.23 3.07
N ILE A 80 11.65 -3.34 2.17
CA ILE A 80 10.57 -2.37 1.98
C ILE A 80 9.42 -2.76 2.90
N SER A 81 9.05 -1.88 3.83
CA SER A 81 7.91 -2.10 4.73
C SER A 81 6.57 -1.92 4.01
N ALA A 82 5.47 -2.40 4.63
CA ALA A 82 4.13 -2.28 4.07
C ALA A 82 3.71 -0.82 3.81
N THR A 83 4.09 0.13 4.68
CA THR A 83 3.84 1.55 4.47
C THR A 83 4.64 2.08 3.28
N GLN A 84 5.93 1.75 3.20
CA GLN A 84 6.79 2.16 2.08
C GLN A 84 6.32 1.56 0.75
N GLU A 85 5.86 0.30 0.72
CA GLU A 85 5.26 -0.32 -0.45
C GLU A 85 4.02 0.45 -0.91
N LYS A 86 3.13 0.81 0.02
CA LYS A 86 1.93 1.59 -0.27
C LYS A 86 2.26 2.97 -0.85
N ASP A 87 3.24 3.66 -0.29
CA ASP A 87 3.68 4.97 -0.76
C ASP A 87 4.32 4.87 -2.15
N PHE A 88 5.14 3.85 -2.37
CA PHE A 88 5.75 3.55 -3.66
C PHE A 88 4.68 3.25 -4.73
N ILE A 89 3.67 2.44 -4.42
CA ILE A 89 2.55 2.17 -5.32
C ILE A 89 1.76 3.44 -5.62
N ASN A 90 1.45 4.25 -4.60
CA ASN A 90 0.69 5.49 -4.76
C ASN A 90 1.42 6.50 -5.64
N HIS A 91 2.76 6.56 -5.56
CA HIS A 91 3.58 7.42 -6.40
C HIS A 91 3.37 7.14 -7.89
N TYR A 92 3.28 5.88 -8.30
CA TYR A 92 3.07 5.51 -9.71
C TYR A 92 1.61 5.42 -10.15
N LYS A 93 0.67 5.40 -9.21
CA LYS A 93 -0.76 5.12 -9.48
C LYS A 93 -1.37 6.10 -10.49
N VAL A 94 -1.05 7.38 -10.38
CA VAL A 94 -1.57 8.42 -11.31
C VAL A 94 -1.04 8.18 -12.71
N HIS A 95 0.27 7.97 -12.84
CA HIS A 95 0.92 7.71 -14.12
C HIS A 95 0.44 6.41 -14.76
N PHE A 96 0.18 5.39 -13.95
CA PHE A 96 -0.41 4.14 -14.43
C PHE A 96 -1.82 4.36 -15.00
N GLN A 97 -2.67 5.14 -14.34
CA GLN A 97 -4.01 5.43 -14.81
C GLN A 97 -3.99 6.15 -16.16
N GLU A 98 -3.10 7.12 -16.33
CA GLU A 98 -2.89 7.83 -17.59
C GLU A 98 -2.39 6.90 -18.70
N ALA A 99 -1.34 6.13 -18.43
CA ALA A 99 -0.76 5.19 -19.38
C ALA A 99 -1.75 4.09 -19.77
N TYR A 100 -2.52 3.57 -18.82
CA TYR A 100 -3.54 2.54 -19.07
C TYR A 100 -4.70 3.06 -19.91
N SER A 101 -5.16 4.28 -19.62
CA SER A 101 -6.19 4.95 -20.44
C SER A 101 -5.71 5.16 -21.89
N LEU A 102 -4.46 5.57 -22.05
CA LEU A 102 -3.81 5.74 -23.36
C LEU A 102 -3.70 4.39 -24.10
N LEU A 103 -3.25 3.34 -23.44
CA LEU A 103 -3.17 2.00 -24.03
C LEU A 103 -4.54 1.53 -24.55
N LYS A 104 -5.61 1.77 -23.78
CA LYS A 104 -6.98 1.41 -24.17
C LYS A 104 -7.42 2.16 -25.45
N LYS A 105 -7.10 3.43 -25.54
CA LYS A 105 -7.39 4.26 -26.74
C LYS A 105 -6.60 3.77 -27.96
N LEU A 106 -5.30 3.55 -27.80
CA LEU A 106 -4.45 3.04 -28.88
C LEU A 106 -4.95 1.70 -29.46
N LYS A 107 -5.35 0.77 -28.58
CA LYS A 107 -5.92 -0.51 -29.01
C LYS A 107 -7.22 -0.33 -29.82
N ALA A 108 -8.06 0.64 -29.46
CA ALA A 108 -9.29 0.94 -30.20
C ALA A 108 -9.02 1.42 -31.62
N PHE A 109 -7.84 2.04 -31.88
CA PHE A 109 -7.41 2.53 -33.20
C PHE A 109 -6.42 1.59 -33.90
N ASN A 110 -6.18 0.37 -33.40
CA ASN A 110 -5.16 -0.54 -33.93
C ASN A 110 -3.76 0.07 -34.00
N ILE A 111 -3.43 0.99 -33.08
CA ILE A 111 -2.11 1.61 -32.98
C ILE A 111 -1.28 0.82 -31.97
N THR A 112 -0.07 0.40 -32.35
CA THR A 112 0.85 -0.28 -31.46
C THR A 112 1.42 0.70 -30.43
N PRO A 113 1.28 0.43 -29.13
CA PRO A 113 1.86 1.29 -28.08
C PRO A 113 3.39 1.21 -28.12
N SER A 114 4.07 2.24 -27.62
CA SER A 114 5.52 2.18 -27.45
C SER A 114 5.92 1.11 -26.44
N GLU A 115 7.11 0.55 -26.63
CA GLU A 115 7.66 -0.47 -25.74
C GLU A 115 7.73 0.04 -24.28
N THR A 116 8.11 1.30 -24.10
CA THR A 116 8.19 1.95 -22.78
C THR A 116 6.85 1.96 -22.03
N ILE A 117 5.76 2.34 -22.73
CA ILE A 117 4.41 2.35 -22.12
C ILE A 117 3.98 0.94 -21.76
N SER A 118 4.22 0.00 -22.67
CA SER A 118 3.87 -1.41 -22.45
C SER A 118 4.64 -2.01 -21.28
N LYS A 119 5.94 -1.72 -21.18
CA LYS A 119 6.80 -2.14 -20.06
C LYS A 119 6.31 -1.54 -18.74
N PHE A 120 6.07 -0.23 -18.69
CA PHE A 120 5.61 0.45 -17.48
C PHE A 120 4.27 -0.14 -16.96
N ILE A 121 3.29 -0.33 -17.84
CA ILE A 121 1.99 -0.91 -17.47
C ILE A 121 2.15 -2.35 -16.94
N ASN A 122 3.00 -3.14 -17.58
CA ASN A 122 3.27 -4.50 -17.15
C ASN A 122 4.00 -4.53 -15.79
N ASP A 123 4.99 -3.67 -15.58
CA ASP A 123 5.75 -3.59 -14.34
C ASP A 123 4.87 -3.10 -13.19
N PHE A 124 4.03 -2.08 -13.41
CA PHE A 124 3.06 -1.65 -12.40
C PHE A 124 2.03 -2.74 -12.08
N GLY A 125 1.54 -3.48 -13.09
CA GLY A 125 0.61 -4.59 -12.88
C GLY A 125 1.16 -5.73 -12.01
N ARG A 126 2.48 -5.83 -11.87
CA ARG A 126 3.18 -6.82 -11.02
C ARG A 126 4.00 -6.20 -9.89
N ILE A 127 3.73 -4.94 -9.52
CA ILE A 127 4.55 -4.18 -8.56
C ILE A 127 4.69 -4.89 -7.21
N ASN A 128 3.61 -5.47 -6.67
CA ASN A 128 3.67 -6.24 -5.42
C ASN A 128 4.59 -7.46 -5.54
N LYS A 129 4.64 -8.11 -6.72
CA LYS A 129 5.56 -9.22 -6.97
C LYS A 129 7.01 -8.73 -7.05
N LEU A 130 7.25 -7.57 -7.65
CA LEU A 130 8.58 -6.96 -7.71
C LEU A 130 9.08 -6.58 -6.32
N VAL A 131 8.23 -5.94 -5.49
CA VAL A 131 8.56 -5.62 -4.09
C VAL A 131 8.86 -6.89 -3.30
N LYS A 132 8.04 -7.92 -3.42
CA LYS A 132 8.29 -9.20 -2.75
C LYS A 132 9.62 -9.84 -3.17
N GLN A 133 9.93 -9.84 -4.46
CA GLN A 133 11.20 -10.38 -4.98
C GLN A 133 12.40 -9.58 -4.45
N HIS A 134 12.29 -8.25 -4.41
CA HIS A 134 13.29 -7.39 -3.81
C HIS A 134 13.51 -7.74 -2.34
N ASN A 135 12.45 -7.79 -1.53
CA ASN A 135 12.52 -8.10 -0.11
C ASN A 135 13.11 -9.49 0.15
N ASP A 136 12.69 -10.50 -0.61
CA ASP A 136 13.25 -11.86 -0.49
C ASP A 136 14.75 -11.89 -0.84
N GLY A 137 15.18 -11.13 -1.85
CA GLY A 137 16.59 -10.97 -2.21
C GLY A 137 17.40 -10.28 -1.11
N VAL A 138 16.91 -9.17 -0.58
CA VAL A 138 17.55 -8.42 0.54
C VAL A 138 17.64 -9.29 1.79
N ILE A 139 16.56 -9.97 2.16
CA ILE A 139 16.56 -10.87 3.34
C ILE A 139 17.60 -11.97 3.16
N THR A 140 17.69 -12.60 1.98
CA THR A 140 18.69 -13.63 1.70
C THR A 140 20.11 -13.07 1.84
N PHE A 141 20.37 -11.91 1.25
CA PHE A 141 21.64 -11.22 1.37
C PHE A 141 22.02 -10.91 2.82
N LEU A 142 21.09 -10.37 3.63
CA LEU A 142 21.34 -10.05 5.04
C LEU A 142 21.60 -11.31 5.87
N LEU A 143 20.89 -12.40 5.61
CA LEU A 143 21.09 -13.68 6.29
C LEU A 143 22.47 -14.28 6.00
N ASP A 144 22.94 -14.17 4.77
CA ASP A 144 24.25 -14.66 4.37
C ASP A 144 25.38 -13.77 4.89
N THR A 145 25.22 -12.45 4.81
CA THR A 145 26.20 -11.47 5.29
C THR A 145 26.43 -11.57 6.80
N HIS A 146 25.35 -11.80 7.57
CA HIS A 146 25.40 -11.84 9.03
C HIS A 146 25.30 -13.28 9.59
N ARG A 147 25.68 -14.28 8.81
CA ARG A 147 25.59 -15.69 9.23
C ARG A 147 26.34 -15.95 10.53
N ASP A 148 27.58 -15.48 10.63
CA ASP A 148 28.42 -15.65 11.83
C ASP A 148 27.79 -15.02 13.07
N PHE A 149 27.22 -13.83 12.93
CA PHE A 149 26.46 -13.20 14.01
C PHE A 149 25.31 -14.10 14.49
N PHE A 150 24.50 -14.65 13.59
CA PHE A 150 23.36 -15.50 13.97
C PHE A 150 23.76 -16.84 14.56
N ASP A 151 24.93 -17.33 14.20
CA ASP A 151 25.47 -18.58 14.76
C ASP A 151 25.99 -18.38 16.20
N HIS A 152 26.45 -17.18 16.58
CA HIS A 152 27.15 -16.92 17.84
C HIS A 152 26.51 -15.86 18.74
N CYS A 153 25.50 -15.12 18.31
CA CYS A 153 24.89 -14.04 19.12
C CYS A 153 24.18 -14.54 20.38
N LEU A 154 23.84 -15.82 20.46
CA LEU A 154 23.25 -16.50 21.63
C LEU A 154 24.00 -17.80 21.95
N LYS A 155 23.73 -18.37 23.13
CA LYS A 155 24.30 -19.66 23.56
C LYS A 155 24.06 -20.78 22.54
N TYR A 156 22.89 -20.75 21.86
CA TYR A 156 22.53 -21.70 20.82
C TYR A 156 22.23 -20.90 19.52
N PRO A 157 22.64 -21.44 18.36
CA PRO A 157 22.37 -20.82 17.08
C PRO A 157 20.86 -20.58 16.86
N LEU A 158 20.53 -19.45 16.24
CA LEU A 158 19.17 -19.17 15.83
C LEU A 158 18.79 -20.00 14.59
N ASP A 159 17.54 -20.51 14.55
CA ASP A 159 17.04 -21.22 13.37
C ASP A 159 16.69 -20.28 12.20
N LYS A 160 16.39 -20.85 11.03
CA LYS A 160 16.10 -20.07 9.82
C LYS A 160 14.90 -19.12 9.97
N GLN A 161 13.84 -19.54 10.67
CA GLN A 161 12.64 -18.72 10.85
C GLN A 161 12.90 -17.58 11.83
N GLN A 162 13.64 -17.85 12.90
CA GLN A 162 14.08 -16.84 13.86
C GLN A 162 14.95 -15.78 13.18
N ARG A 163 15.98 -16.21 12.42
CA ARG A 163 16.85 -15.28 11.67
C ARG A 163 16.06 -14.42 10.69
N ARG A 164 15.14 -15.05 9.92
CA ARG A 164 14.28 -14.33 8.99
C ARG A 164 13.43 -13.27 9.71
N SER A 165 12.82 -13.60 10.84
CA SER A 165 12.02 -12.66 11.64
C SER A 165 12.86 -11.49 12.18
N ILE A 166 14.13 -11.73 12.46
CA ILE A 166 15.07 -10.71 12.95
C ILE A 166 15.43 -9.70 11.87
N VAL A 167 15.75 -10.14 10.65
CA VAL A 167 16.14 -9.24 9.56
C VAL A 167 14.98 -8.58 8.86
N SER A 168 13.74 -9.07 9.05
CA SER A 168 12.54 -8.44 8.50
C SER A 168 12.32 -7.08 9.16
N GLU A 169 12.32 -6.03 8.34
CA GLU A 169 12.14 -4.64 8.75
C GLU A 169 10.75 -4.17 8.32
N GLU A 170 9.73 -4.64 9.03
CA GLU A 170 8.34 -4.27 8.82
C GLU A 170 7.89 -3.21 9.82
N ASP A 171 6.92 -2.38 9.45
CA ASP A 171 6.31 -1.41 10.36
C ASP A 171 5.67 -2.11 11.57
N ASN A 172 5.09 -3.29 11.34
CA ASN A 172 4.51 -4.14 12.35
C ASN A 172 4.87 -5.60 12.05
N CYS A 173 5.54 -6.28 12.97
CA CYS A 173 5.92 -7.67 12.82
C CYS A 173 5.26 -8.51 13.90
N LEU A 174 4.36 -9.43 13.52
CA LEU A 174 3.76 -10.42 14.41
C LEU A 174 4.49 -11.76 14.28
N VAL A 175 5.15 -12.20 15.36
CA VAL A 175 5.80 -13.51 15.43
C VAL A 175 4.92 -14.48 16.23
N VAL A 176 4.30 -15.42 15.53
CA VAL A 176 3.47 -16.48 16.14
C VAL A 176 4.31 -17.73 16.30
N SER A 177 4.39 -18.24 17.54
CA SER A 177 5.16 -19.44 17.84
C SER A 177 4.63 -20.19 19.07
N SER A 178 4.81 -21.51 19.11
CA SER A 178 4.39 -22.37 20.23
C SER A 178 5.20 -22.13 21.51
N ALA A 179 4.76 -22.67 22.62
CA ALA A 179 5.54 -22.68 23.88
C ALA A 179 6.85 -23.42 23.65
N GLY A 180 7.94 -22.90 24.19
CA GLY A 180 9.28 -23.52 24.07
C GLY A 180 9.99 -23.35 22.72
N SER A 181 9.37 -22.72 21.70
CA SER A 181 9.96 -22.57 20.38
C SER A 181 11.03 -21.46 20.26
N GLY A 182 11.45 -20.86 21.38
CA GLY A 182 12.49 -19.82 21.36
C GLY A 182 12.02 -18.40 21.09
N LYS A 183 10.75 -18.04 21.42
CA LYS A 183 10.24 -16.65 21.32
C LYS A 183 11.17 -15.63 21.97
N THR A 184 11.56 -15.88 23.22
CA THR A 184 12.47 -15.00 23.96
C THR A 184 13.83 -14.91 23.26
N SER A 185 14.34 -16.01 22.73
CA SER A 185 15.59 -16.04 21.96
C SER A 185 15.51 -15.19 20.69
N SER A 186 14.38 -15.22 19.98
CA SER A 186 14.15 -14.35 18.82
C SER A 186 14.13 -12.86 19.19
N ILE A 187 13.51 -12.49 20.32
CA ILE A 187 13.49 -11.11 20.82
C ILE A 187 14.92 -10.67 21.19
N VAL A 188 15.65 -11.49 21.93
CA VAL A 188 17.04 -11.22 22.30
C VAL A 188 17.92 -11.08 21.07
N GLY A 189 17.79 -11.99 20.10
CA GLY A 189 18.51 -11.93 18.83
C GLY A 189 18.17 -10.68 18.03
N LYS A 190 16.89 -10.26 17.99
CA LYS A 190 16.46 -9.01 17.33
C LYS A 190 17.10 -7.79 17.98
N VAL A 191 17.09 -7.70 19.30
CA VAL A 191 17.72 -6.58 20.04
C VAL A 191 19.20 -6.51 19.73
N LYS A 192 19.91 -7.63 19.85
CA LYS A 192 21.35 -7.67 19.53
C LYS A 192 21.63 -7.28 18.08
N TYR A 193 20.82 -7.75 17.12
CA TYR A 193 20.93 -7.34 15.72
C TYR A 193 20.74 -5.84 15.54
N LEU A 194 19.75 -5.26 16.21
CA LEU A 194 19.49 -3.81 16.15
C LEU A 194 20.62 -2.99 16.77
N THR A 195 21.19 -3.44 17.90
CA THR A 195 22.25 -2.68 18.59
C THR A 195 23.63 -2.91 17.98
N GLU A 196 24.00 -4.16 17.70
CA GLU A 196 25.36 -4.53 17.31
C GLU A 196 25.59 -4.42 15.79
N ILE A 197 24.58 -4.73 14.98
CA ILE A 197 24.67 -4.70 13.51
C ILE A 197 24.12 -3.39 12.94
N LYS A 198 22.95 -2.94 13.41
CA LYS A 198 22.31 -1.72 12.90
C LYS A 198 22.73 -0.45 13.63
N GLY A 199 23.47 -0.55 14.75
CA GLY A 199 23.95 0.59 15.53
C GLY A 199 22.83 1.42 16.18
N ILE A 200 21.66 0.81 16.43
CA ILE A 200 20.55 1.49 17.09
C ILE A 200 20.87 1.62 18.58
N ALA A 201 20.84 2.84 19.10
CA ALA A 201 21.09 3.11 20.50
C ALA A 201 20.04 2.41 21.39
N PRO A 202 20.45 1.76 22.51
CA PRO A 202 19.56 1.03 23.41
C PRO A 202 18.36 1.86 23.89
N GLU A 203 18.54 3.17 24.09
CA GLU A 203 17.50 4.10 24.55
C GLU A 203 16.35 4.27 23.56
N ARG A 204 16.55 3.88 22.31
CA ARG A 204 15.54 3.88 21.26
C ARG A 204 14.76 2.57 21.15
N ILE A 205 15.09 1.59 21.99
CA ILE A 205 14.46 0.27 22.01
C ILE A 205 13.65 0.12 23.29
N LEU A 206 12.36 -0.16 23.17
CA LEU A 206 11.46 -0.41 24.28
C LEU A 206 11.04 -1.88 24.30
N LEU A 207 11.32 -2.59 25.42
CA LEU A 207 10.93 -3.95 25.64
C LEU A 207 9.76 -4.00 26.63
N ILE A 208 8.62 -4.50 26.19
CA ILE A 208 7.42 -4.63 27.03
C ILE A 208 7.03 -6.10 27.16
N SER A 209 6.69 -6.50 28.37
CA SER A 209 6.14 -7.82 28.67
C SER A 209 4.86 -7.73 29.49
N TYR A 210 4.05 -8.79 29.48
CA TYR A 210 2.81 -8.82 30.22
C TYR A 210 3.03 -9.00 31.73
N THR A 211 4.01 -9.82 32.13
CA THR A 211 4.27 -10.14 33.54
C THR A 211 5.59 -9.57 34.03
N ASN A 212 5.66 -9.27 35.34
CA ASN A 212 6.90 -8.83 35.99
C ASN A 212 8.01 -9.87 35.85
N LYS A 213 7.70 -11.17 35.95
CA LYS A 213 8.66 -12.25 35.76
C LYS A 213 9.30 -12.23 34.38
N ALA A 214 8.49 -12.14 33.35
CA ALA A 214 8.99 -12.07 31.97
C ALA A 214 9.75 -10.76 31.67
N ALA A 215 9.35 -9.64 32.25
CA ALA A 215 10.08 -8.38 32.14
C ALA A 215 11.46 -8.47 32.84
N ALA A 216 11.54 -9.14 34.01
CA ALA A 216 12.78 -9.39 34.72
C ALA A 216 13.71 -10.31 33.92
N GLU A 217 13.19 -11.42 33.37
CA GLU A 217 13.95 -12.32 32.48
C GLU A 217 14.51 -11.60 31.26
N LEU A 218 13.72 -10.73 30.58
CA LEU A 218 14.21 -9.93 29.48
C LEU A 218 15.32 -8.97 29.92
N THR A 219 15.17 -8.33 31.09
CA THR A 219 16.18 -7.44 31.66
C THR A 219 17.49 -8.17 31.88
N GLU A 220 17.44 -9.34 32.51
CA GLU A 220 18.62 -10.18 32.79
C GLU A 220 19.34 -10.59 31.49
N ARG A 221 18.59 -11.06 30.50
CA ARG A 221 19.14 -11.46 29.20
C ARG A 221 19.70 -10.30 28.37
N MET A 222 19.23 -9.07 28.65
CA MET A 222 19.64 -7.83 27.96
C MET A 222 20.60 -6.97 28.78
N ALA A 223 21.04 -7.40 29.94
CA ALA A 223 21.89 -6.63 30.85
C ALA A 223 23.16 -6.10 30.16
N THR A 224 23.78 -6.90 29.30
CA THR A 224 24.99 -6.51 28.54
C THR A 224 24.73 -5.41 27.52
N ASN A 225 23.49 -5.21 27.07
CA ASN A 225 23.11 -4.20 26.10
C ASN A 225 22.48 -2.95 26.76
N GLY A 226 22.48 -2.84 28.09
CA GLY A 226 21.93 -1.69 28.82
C GLY A 226 20.40 -1.57 28.77
N LEU A 227 19.67 -2.57 28.27
CA LEU A 227 18.23 -2.57 28.10
C LEU A 227 17.49 -3.15 29.29
N LYS A 228 16.31 -2.58 29.57
CA LYS A 228 15.40 -3.06 30.63
C LYS A 228 14.06 -3.44 30.03
N GLY A 229 13.51 -4.57 30.50
CA GLY A 229 12.14 -4.94 30.23
C GLY A 229 11.16 -4.23 31.17
N TYR A 230 10.04 -3.80 30.61
CA TYR A 230 8.96 -3.14 31.33
C TYR A 230 7.70 -3.97 31.27
N THR A 231 6.82 -3.80 32.26
CA THR A 231 5.40 -4.14 32.09
C THR A 231 4.65 -2.89 31.69
N PHE A 232 3.47 -3.03 31.06
CA PHE A 232 2.64 -1.89 30.71
C PHE A 232 2.34 -0.98 31.90
N HIS A 233 2.02 -1.56 33.07
CA HIS A 233 1.76 -0.80 34.29
C HIS A 233 2.97 0.02 34.75
N LYS A 234 4.15 -0.62 34.77
CA LYS A 234 5.39 0.08 35.18
C LYS A 234 5.73 1.21 34.22
N LEU A 235 5.60 0.97 32.91
CA LEU A 235 5.82 1.99 31.89
C LEU A 235 4.85 3.18 32.07
N ALA A 236 3.55 2.89 32.28
CA ALA A 236 2.55 3.93 32.51
C ALA A 236 2.88 4.78 33.76
N ILE A 237 3.24 4.17 34.87
CA ILE A 237 3.66 4.85 36.10
C ILE A 237 4.89 5.73 35.87
N ASP A 238 5.88 5.25 35.11
CA ASP A 238 7.10 6.00 34.81
C ASP A 238 6.80 7.21 33.88
N ILE A 239 5.91 7.03 32.89
CA ILE A 239 5.46 8.14 32.00
C ILE A 239 4.72 9.21 32.82
N ILE A 240 3.72 8.83 33.63
CA ILE A 240 2.96 9.73 34.47
C ILE A 240 3.90 10.47 35.41
N GLY A 241 4.77 9.75 36.11
CA GLY A 241 5.74 10.35 37.03
C GLY A 241 6.66 11.37 36.38
N LYS A 242 7.12 11.11 35.15
CA LYS A 242 7.94 12.07 34.37
C LYS A 242 7.14 13.31 33.93
N THR A 243 5.87 13.13 33.60
CA THR A 243 5.03 14.20 33.07
C THR A 243 4.50 15.10 34.22
N THR A 244 4.14 14.51 35.37
CA THR A 244 3.55 15.24 36.50
C THR A 244 4.58 15.66 37.57
N GLY A 245 5.83 15.21 37.44
CA GLY A 245 6.89 15.43 38.43
C GLY A 245 6.74 14.59 39.71
N THR A 246 5.64 13.84 39.85
CA THR A 246 5.37 13.02 41.02
C THR A 246 4.95 11.61 40.60
N LYS A 247 5.52 10.60 41.26
CA LYS A 247 5.18 9.22 40.97
C LYS A 247 3.77 8.91 41.50
N PRO A 248 2.82 8.45 40.67
CA PRO A 248 1.47 8.15 41.14
C PRO A 248 1.48 6.98 42.14
N SER A 249 0.68 7.09 43.20
CA SER A 249 0.40 5.96 44.08
C SER A 249 -0.59 5.00 43.40
N ILE A 250 -0.35 3.70 43.55
CA ILE A 250 -1.28 2.68 43.08
C ILE A 250 -2.42 2.58 44.09
N CYS A 251 -3.65 2.66 43.62
CA CYS A 251 -4.82 2.45 44.48
C CYS A 251 -5.02 0.95 44.70
N ASP A 252 -4.83 0.47 45.93
CA ASP A 252 -4.99 -0.94 46.30
C ASP A 252 -6.44 -1.38 46.45
N ASN A 253 -7.40 -0.42 46.51
CA ASN A 253 -8.83 -0.69 46.68
C ASN A 253 -9.63 -0.16 45.49
N THR A 254 -9.52 -0.89 44.36
CA THR A 254 -10.20 -0.52 43.09
C THR A 254 -11.72 -0.62 43.17
N ASP A 255 -12.26 -1.50 44.03
CA ASP A 255 -13.72 -1.73 44.13
C ASP A 255 -14.42 -0.56 44.79
N SER A 256 -13.86 0.00 45.88
CA SER A 256 -14.41 1.21 46.49
C SER A 256 -14.26 2.43 45.59
N LEU A 257 -13.14 2.57 44.88
CA LEU A 257 -12.92 3.66 43.95
C LEU A 257 -13.91 3.62 42.78
N PHE A 258 -14.24 2.43 42.28
CA PHE A 258 -15.22 2.25 41.23
C PHE A 258 -16.61 2.67 41.67
N VAL A 259 -17.03 2.30 42.90
CA VAL A 259 -18.32 2.69 43.49
C VAL A 259 -18.41 4.22 43.63
N ASP A 260 -17.31 4.89 43.97
CA ASP A 260 -17.27 6.35 44.16
C ASP A 260 -17.21 7.14 42.86
N ILE A 261 -16.54 6.61 41.85
CA ILE A 261 -16.30 7.31 40.57
C ILE A 261 -17.39 7.00 39.53
N TYR A 262 -17.93 5.79 39.51
CA TYR A 262 -18.91 5.38 38.51
C TYR A 262 -20.15 6.27 38.45
N PRO A 263 -20.78 6.69 39.59
CA PRO A 263 -21.89 7.62 39.56
C PRO A 263 -21.53 8.99 38.97
N LYS A 264 -20.30 9.46 39.18
CA LYS A 264 -19.80 10.74 38.65
C LYS A 264 -19.59 10.69 37.15
N ILE A 265 -19.04 9.60 36.64
CA ILE A 265 -18.82 9.38 35.18
C ILE A 265 -20.17 9.22 34.47
N ARG A 266 -21.10 8.45 35.03
CA ARG A 266 -22.46 8.26 34.48
C ARG A 266 -23.23 9.57 34.34
N ASN A 267 -23.06 10.49 35.25
CA ASN A 267 -23.71 11.82 35.19
C ASN A 267 -23.03 12.77 34.20
N TYR A 268 -21.75 12.52 33.83
CA TYR A 268 -21.01 13.36 32.89
C TYR A 268 -21.26 12.97 31.43
N HIS A 269 -21.49 11.68 31.16
CA HIS A 269 -21.89 11.16 29.87
C HIS A 269 -23.12 10.28 30.04
N PRO A 270 -24.34 10.82 29.81
CA PRO A 270 -25.52 9.97 29.76
C PRO A 270 -25.34 8.97 28.63
N ILE A 271 -25.06 7.74 28.98
CA ILE A 271 -25.13 6.61 28.05
C ILE A 271 -26.61 6.52 27.71
N HIS A 272 -26.96 6.93 26.50
CA HIS A 272 -28.31 6.69 26.00
C HIS A 272 -28.48 5.17 25.89
N ASP A 273 -29.50 4.65 26.61
CA ASP A 273 -29.98 3.28 26.52
C ASP A 273 -30.46 2.96 25.11
#